data_899fbc5d4c023fa2e923ce299bca6f0b
#
_entry.id   899fbc5d4c023fa2e923ce299bca6f0b
#
_cell.length_a   1.000
_cell.length_b   1.000
_cell.length_c   1.000
_cell.angle_alpha   90.00
_cell.angle_beta   90.00
_cell.angle_gamma   90.00
#
_symmetry.space_group_name_H-M   'P 1'
#
loop_
_entity.id
_entity.type
_entity.pdbx_description
1 polymer ?
#
loop_
_entity_poly.entity_id
_entity_poly.type
_entity_poly.pdbx_seq_one_letter_code
_entity_poly.pdbx_strand_id
1 'polypeptide(L)'
;VRYFLEHLGGEGEDDVIYSACGGIAYFNSHFPFSDAYQVAEACCDTAKSRAKKEENRGKSGFVGNFFDYQICTNIRAADLEEYRDRHYSSDQGTIIARPYFVSGVEDEEEFKNKNGKYSVEKLIYWSKYFTMYMPRNKAKHLRNVIPMGTNELEKEISFLESRGYTELTDHSGM
;
A
#
# COMPACT_ATOMS: atom_id res chain seq x y z
N VAL A 1 9.20 11.40 1.17
CA VAL A 1 8.78 10.53 2.29
C VAL A 1 9.66 9.28 2.34
N ARG A 2 9.72 8.44 1.30
CA ARG A 2 10.51 7.20 1.28
C ARG A 2 11.96 7.44 1.72
N TYR A 3 12.68 8.36 1.06
CA TYR A 3 14.07 8.69 1.39
C TYR A 3 14.25 9.06 2.88
N PHE A 4 13.35 9.89 3.40
CA PHE A 4 13.37 10.29 4.81
C PHE A 4 13.16 9.09 5.74
N LEU A 5 12.16 8.25 5.47
CA LEU A 5 11.86 7.08 6.31
C LEU A 5 12.96 6.01 6.26
N GLU A 6 13.64 5.85 5.12
CA GLU A 6 14.77 4.92 4.97
C GLU A 6 16.02 5.37 5.74
N HIS A 7 16.17 6.67 6.00
CA HIS A 7 17.36 7.25 6.65
C HIS A 7 17.12 7.65 8.11
N LEU A 8 15.93 7.41 8.66
CA LEU A 8 15.65 7.66 10.08
C LEU A 8 16.34 6.70 11.04
N GLY A 9 16.74 5.53 10.58
CA GLY A 9 17.40 4.49 11.37
C GLY A 9 18.91 4.64 11.47
N GLY A 10 19.47 5.85 11.33
CA GLY A 10 20.90 6.11 11.54
C GLY A 10 21.29 5.87 13.00
N GLU A 11 22.45 5.24 13.22
CA GLU A 11 23.08 5.10 14.53
C GLU A 11 23.26 6.50 15.15
N GLY A 12 22.43 6.83 16.13
CA GLY A 12 22.65 7.98 16.99
C GLY A 12 23.71 7.61 18.05
N GLU A 13 24.34 8.61 18.66
CA GLU A 13 25.36 8.41 19.72
C GLU A 13 24.84 7.59 20.92
N ASP A 14 23.55 7.31 21.04
CA ASP A 14 22.89 6.63 22.16
C ASP A 14 22.18 5.31 21.78
N ASP A 15 22.48 4.66 20.66
CA ASP A 15 21.81 3.44 20.18
C ASP A 15 20.26 3.56 20.06
N VAL A 16 19.73 4.78 19.93
CA VAL A 16 18.30 5.01 19.83
C VAL A 16 17.85 4.84 18.39
N ILE A 17 17.09 3.77 18.16
CA ILE A 17 16.46 3.52 16.85
C ILE A 17 15.14 4.28 16.78
N TYR A 18 15.03 5.19 15.81
CA TYR A 18 13.82 5.95 15.58
C TYR A 18 12.95 5.31 14.51
N SER A 19 11.64 5.31 14.71
CA SER A 19 10.67 4.96 13.70
C SER A 19 9.74 6.12 13.37
N ALA A 20 9.27 6.18 12.14
CA ALA A 20 8.33 7.19 11.73
C ALA A 20 7.23 6.61 10.84
N CYS A 21 6.07 7.25 10.93
CA CYS A 21 4.96 6.99 10.02
C CYS A 21 4.60 8.24 9.25
N GLY A 22 4.19 8.07 7.99
CA GLY A 22 3.80 9.17 7.12
C GLY A 22 2.41 8.99 6.53
N GLY A 23 1.70 10.10 6.36
CA GLY A 23 0.45 10.16 5.61
C GLY A 23 0.59 11.10 4.41
N ILE A 24 0.01 10.72 3.27
CA ILE A 24 0.09 11.48 2.02
C ILE A 24 -1.30 11.66 1.44
N ALA A 25 -1.68 12.89 1.14
CA ALA A 25 -2.89 13.18 0.37
C ALA A 25 -2.51 13.68 -1.03
N TYR A 26 -3.04 13.04 -2.06
CA TYR A 26 -2.95 13.51 -3.45
C TYR A 26 -4.25 14.18 -3.82
N PHE A 27 -4.23 15.44 -4.21
CA PHE A 27 -5.42 16.20 -4.52
C PHE A 27 -5.20 17.17 -5.68
N ASN A 28 -6.28 17.57 -6.33
CA ASN A 28 -6.24 18.60 -7.37
C ASN A 28 -6.26 20.01 -6.75
N SER A 29 -5.89 21.02 -7.53
CA SER A 29 -5.79 22.41 -7.06
C SER A 29 -7.10 23.03 -6.56
N HIS A 30 -8.25 22.43 -6.87
CA HIS A 30 -9.57 22.89 -6.44
C HIS A 30 -10.05 22.20 -5.16
N PHE A 31 -9.33 21.19 -4.69
CA PHE A 31 -9.67 20.52 -3.44
C PHE A 31 -9.24 21.36 -2.24
N PRO A 32 -10.08 21.53 -1.20
CA PRO A 32 -9.73 22.34 -0.03
C PRO A 32 -8.47 21.81 0.66
N PHE A 33 -7.50 22.69 0.88
CA PHE A 33 -6.23 22.30 1.51
C PHE A 33 -6.42 21.79 2.94
N SER A 34 -7.35 22.38 3.70
CA SER A 34 -7.71 21.94 5.06
C SER A 34 -8.16 20.47 5.06
N ASP A 35 -8.98 20.09 4.11
CA ASP A 35 -9.49 18.71 4.00
C ASP A 35 -8.38 17.75 3.55
N ALA A 36 -7.52 18.18 2.63
CA ALA A 36 -6.36 17.41 2.21
C ALA A 36 -5.39 17.16 3.38
N TYR A 37 -5.15 18.17 4.20
CA TYR A 37 -4.32 18.05 5.40
C TYR A 37 -4.90 17.02 6.39
N GLN A 38 -6.20 17.12 6.69
CA GLN A 38 -6.87 16.18 7.58
C GLN A 38 -6.85 14.75 7.03
N VAL A 39 -7.01 14.56 5.71
CA VAL A 39 -6.88 13.23 5.08
C VAL A 39 -5.46 12.69 5.20
N ALA A 40 -4.43 13.53 5.02
CA ALA A 40 -3.04 13.11 5.22
C ALA A 40 -2.77 12.72 6.68
N GLU A 41 -3.32 13.45 7.64
CA GLU A 41 -3.23 13.14 9.06
C GLU A 41 -3.92 11.80 9.37
N ALA A 42 -5.13 11.56 8.88
CA ALA A 42 -5.84 10.29 9.02
C ALA A 42 -5.06 9.12 8.40
N CYS A 43 -4.42 9.32 7.24
CA CYS A 43 -3.51 8.33 6.65
C CYS A 43 -2.29 8.06 7.54
N CYS A 44 -1.71 9.09 8.16
CA CYS A 44 -0.63 8.92 9.11
C CYS A 44 -1.05 8.08 10.32
N ASP A 45 -2.26 8.29 10.83
CA ASP A 45 -2.78 7.53 11.97
C ASP A 45 -3.08 6.06 11.61
N THR A 46 -3.55 5.78 10.39
CA THR A 46 -3.66 4.39 9.91
C THR A 46 -2.28 3.73 9.81
N ALA A 47 -1.27 4.44 9.33
CA ALA A 47 0.11 3.94 9.27
C ALA A 47 0.68 3.63 10.67
N LYS A 48 0.48 4.53 11.64
CA LYS A 48 0.87 4.33 13.05
C LYS A 48 0.14 3.13 13.68
N SER A 49 -1.16 3.01 13.41
CA SER A 49 -1.98 1.91 13.93
C SER A 49 -1.48 0.56 13.41
N ARG A 50 -1.08 0.50 12.14
CA ARG A 50 -0.46 -0.70 11.56
C ARG A 50 0.91 -0.99 12.17
N ALA A 51 1.76 0.02 12.30
CA ALA A 51 3.10 -0.12 12.86
C ALA A 51 3.08 -0.68 14.30
N LYS A 52 2.06 -0.31 15.08
CA LYS A 52 1.91 -0.72 16.48
C LYS A 52 1.37 -2.15 16.67
N LYS A 53 0.91 -2.83 15.63
CA LYS A 53 0.45 -4.22 15.75
C LYS A 53 1.62 -5.13 16.15
N GLU A 54 1.35 -6.10 17.00
CA GLU A 54 2.37 -7.03 17.52
C GLU A 54 3.13 -7.75 16.40
N GLU A 55 2.44 -8.14 15.34
CA GLU A 55 3.02 -8.78 14.16
C GLU A 55 4.08 -7.94 13.42
N ASN A 56 4.08 -6.61 13.65
CA ASN A 56 4.99 -5.64 13.04
C ASN A 56 6.07 -5.15 14.01
N ARG A 57 6.15 -5.72 15.20
CA ARG A 57 7.20 -5.40 16.19
C ARG A 57 8.35 -6.37 16.06
N GLY A 58 9.57 -5.84 16.05
CA GLY A 58 10.79 -6.64 16.20
C GLY A 58 10.92 -7.21 17.61
N LYS A 59 11.93 -8.09 17.81
CA LYS A 59 12.22 -8.72 19.11
C LYS A 59 12.55 -7.73 20.22
N SER A 60 13.12 -6.58 19.86
CA SER A 60 13.41 -5.45 20.77
C SER A 60 12.19 -4.57 21.06
N GLY A 61 11.03 -4.88 20.47
CA GLY A 61 9.83 -4.03 20.52
C GLY A 61 9.86 -2.86 19.55
N PHE A 62 10.89 -2.77 18.70
CA PHE A 62 11.00 -1.74 17.67
C PHE A 62 9.89 -1.90 16.62
N VAL A 63 9.32 -0.79 16.19
CA VAL A 63 8.31 -0.73 15.14
C VAL A 63 8.90 -0.14 13.86
N GLY A 64 8.63 -0.78 12.72
CA GLY A 64 9.15 -0.31 11.44
C GLY A 64 8.54 1.01 10.97
N ASN A 65 9.09 1.53 9.89
CA ASN A 65 8.61 2.73 9.22
C ASN A 65 7.50 2.37 8.24
N PHE A 66 6.37 3.08 8.34
CA PHE A 66 5.20 2.86 7.50
C PHE A 66 4.69 4.15 6.89
N PHE A 67 4.07 4.07 5.73
CA PHE A 67 3.30 5.18 5.20
C PHE A 67 1.98 4.71 4.57
N ASP A 68 1.02 5.62 4.58
CA ASP A 68 -0.27 5.46 3.92
C ASP A 68 -0.57 6.67 3.03
N TYR A 69 -1.44 6.49 2.05
CA TYR A 69 -1.82 7.59 1.18
C TYR A 69 -3.28 7.49 0.74
N GLN A 70 -3.84 8.62 0.34
CA GLN A 70 -5.17 8.70 -0.27
C GLN A 70 -5.17 9.66 -1.45
N ILE A 71 -5.84 9.25 -2.53
CA ILE A 71 -6.16 10.14 -3.64
C ILE A 71 -7.51 10.78 -3.31
N CYS A 72 -7.50 12.11 -3.10
CA CYS A 72 -8.67 12.87 -2.69
C CYS A 72 -9.41 13.35 -3.92
N THR A 73 -10.58 12.79 -4.18
CA THR A 73 -11.50 13.27 -5.22
C THR A 73 -12.73 13.90 -4.60
N ASN A 74 -13.35 13.25 -3.60
CA ASN A 74 -14.58 13.67 -2.98
C ASN A 74 -14.71 13.05 -1.58
N ILE A 75 -13.65 13.18 -0.76
CA ILE A 75 -13.51 12.51 0.54
C ILE A 75 -13.23 13.51 1.64
N ARG A 76 -13.80 13.28 2.82
CA ARG A 76 -13.43 13.92 4.09
C ARG A 76 -12.59 12.96 4.93
N ALA A 77 -11.75 13.50 5.80
CA ALA A 77 -10.93 12.69 6.70
C ALA A 77 -11.76 11.77 7.61
N ALA A 78 -12.87 12.28 8.13
CA ALA A 78 -13.79 11.51 8.97
C ALA A 78 -14.40 10.29 8.28
N ASP A 79 -14.50 10.33 6.95
CA ASP A 79 -15.13 9.29 6.15
C ASP A 79 -14.09 8.36 5.48
N LEU A 80 -12.81 8.48 5.82
CA LEU A 80 -11.72 7.77 5.14
C LEU A 80 -11.89 6.25 5.16
N GLU A 81 -12.24 5.70 6.32
CA GLU A 81 -12.40 4.26 6.50
C GLU A 81 -13.64 3.77 5.75
N GLU A 82 -14.78 4.43 5.91
CA GLU A 82 -16.02 4.12 5.19
C GLU A 82 -15.84 4.26 3.67
N TYR A 83 -15.13 5.30 3.21
CA TYR A 83 -14.80 5.49 1.82
C TYR A 83 -13.97 4.33 1.27
N ARG A 84 -12.98 3.89 2.03
CA ARG A 84 -12.12 2.77 1.66
C ARG A 84 -12.89 1.48 1.58
N ASP A 85 -13.72 1.18 2.57
CA ASP A 85 -14.56 -0.01 2.58
C ASP A 85 -15.50 -0.03 1.37
N ARG A 86 -16.16 1.07 1.10
CA ARG A 86 -17.08 1.17 -0.04
C ARG A 86 -16.41 0.99 -1.39
N HIS A 87 -15.18 1.49 -1.57
CA HIS A 87 -14.51 1.52 -2.86
C HIS A 87 -13.49 0.42 -3.10
N TYR A 88 -13.01 -0.23 -2.05
CA TYR A 88 -11.91 -1.19 -2.13
C TYR A 88 -12.20 -2.52 -1.41
N SER A 89 -13.37 -2.69 -0.84
CA SER A 89 -13.78 -3.94 -0.20
C SER A 89 -15.03 -4.51 -0.87
N SER A 90 -15.18 -5.82 -0.79
CA SER A 90 -16.34 -6.57 -1.27
C SER A 90 -16.54 -7.80 -0.37
N ASP A 91 -17.59 -8.56 -0.60
CA ASP A 91 -17.84 -9.84 0.09
C ASP A 91 -16.71 -10.86 -0.09
N GLN A 92 -15.87 -10.68 -1.12
CA GLN A 92 -14.72 -11.53 -1.41
C GLN A 92 -13.43 -11.06 -0.73
N GLY A 93 -13.44 -9.92 -0.06
CA GLY A 93 -12.30 -9.34 0.63
C GLY A 93 -11.96 -7.91 0.20
N THR A 94 -10.77 -7.46 0.60
CA THR A 94 -10.29 -6.11 0.31
C THR A 94 -9.11 -6.12 -0.64
N ILE A 95 -9.09 -5.13 -1.55
CA ILE A 95 -7.96 -4.84 -2.45
C ILE A 95 -7.03 -3.76 -1.90
N ILE A 96 -7.20 -3.37 -0.63
CA ILE A 96 -6.33 -2.39 0.03
C ILE A 96 -5.04 -3.09 0.47
N ALA A 97 -3.90 -2.70 -0.11
CA ALA A 97 -2.59 -3.19 0.28
C ALA A 97 -1.81 -2.23 1.20
N ARG A 98 -2.33 -1.07 1.48
CA ARG A 98 -1.74 -0.03 2.33
C ARG A 98 -2.28 -0.11 3.78
N PRO A 99 -1.61 0.42 4.79
CA PRO A 99 -0.32 1.13 4.78
C PRO A 99 0.86 0.28 4.33
N TYR A 100 1.85 0.90 3.67
CA TYR A 100 3.03 0.21 3.16
C TYR A 100 4.20 0.27 4.13
N PHE A 101 4.85 -0.86 4.32
CA PHE A 101 6.13 -0.96 5.00
C PHE A 101 7.25 -0.37 4.14
N VAL A 102 8.17 0.36 4.76
CA VAL A 102 9.30 1.00 4.09
C VAL A 102 10.61 0.36 4.52
N SER A 103 10.90 0.33 5.82
CA SER A 103 12.19 -0.13 6.37
C SER A 103 12.14 -0.24 7.90
N GLY A 104 13.22 -0.72 8.50
CA GLY A 104 13.51 -0.52 9.91
C GLY A 104 12.89 -1.55 10.86
N VAL A 105 12.70 -2.79 10.44
CA VAL A 105 12.33 -3.89 11.33
C VAL A 105 13.54 -4.79 11.54
N GLU A 106 13.79 -5.21 12.78
CA GLU A 106 14.69 -6.34 13.04
C GLU A 106 14.18 -7.56 12.26
N ASP A 107 15.07 -8.35 11.71
CA ASP A 107 14.71 -9.48 10.85
C ASP A 107 13.85 -9.04 9.64
N GLU A 108 14.26 -7.96 8.97
CA GLU A 108 13.55 -7.37 7.82
C GLU A 108 13.22 -8.41 6.74
N GLU A 109 14.07 -9.41 6.58
CA GLU A 109 13.86 -10.50 5.64
C GLU A 109 12.69 -11.41 6.06
N GLU A 110 12.57 -11.76 7.33
CA GLU A 110 11.43 -12.51 7.85
C GLU A 110 10.14 -11.69 7.75
N PHE A 111 10.21 -10.40 8.06
CA PHE A 111 9.08 -9.50 7.89
C PHE A 111 8.65 -9.39 6.43
N LYS A 112 9.60 -9.24 5.51
CA LYS A 112 9.34 -9.20 4.05
C LYS A 112 8.73 -10.50 3.54
N ASN A 113 9.13 -11.64 4.05
CA ASN A 113 8.54 -12.93 3.69
C ASN A 113 7.07 -13.05 4.14
N LYS A 114 6.73 -12.54 5.32
CA LYS A 114 5.36 -12.54 5.84
C LYS A 114 4.47 -11.46 5.24
N ASN A 115 5.00 -10.26 5.05
CA ASN A 115 4.25 -9.06 4.70
C ASN A 115 4.74 -8.37 3.41
N GLY A 116 5.58 -9.01 2.61
CA GLY A 116 6.23 -8.41 1.45
C GLY A 116 5.28 -7.78 0.43
N LYS A 117 4.07 -8.34 0.30
CA LYS A 117 3.02 -7.76 -0.54
C LYS A 117 2.62 -6.33 -0.15
N TYR A 118 2.89 -5.94 1.09
CA TYR A 118 2.59 -4.61 1.63
C TYR A 118 3.83 -3.71 1.70
N SER A 119 4.94 -4.09 1.09
CA SER A 119 6.14 -3.26 1.06
C SER A 119 6.09 -2.21 -0.04
N VAL A 120 6.79 -1.11 0.18
CA VAL A 120 6.95 -0.05 -0.84
C VAL A 120 7.72 -0.56 -2.07
N GLU A 121 8.61 -1.51 -1.89
CA GLU A 121 9.38 -2.13 -2.99
C GLU A 121 8.43 -2.85 -3.96
N LYS A 122 7.48 -3.64 -3.42
CA LYS A 122 6.44 -4.30 -4.23
C LYS A 122 5.51 -3.29 -4.89
N LEU A 123 5.12 -2.22 -4.20
CA LEU A 123 4.34 -1.14 -4.80
C LEU A 123 5.06 -0.54 -6.02
N ILE A 124 6.34 -0.22 -5.88
CA ILE A 124 7.15 0.34 -6.96
C ILE A 124 7.32 -0.66 -8.11
N TYR A 125 7.63 -1.91 -7.78
CA TYR A 125 7.77 -2.99 -8.76
C TYR A 125 6.51 -3.13 -9.60
N TRP A 126 5.35 -3.34 -8.99
CA TRP A 126 4.08 -3.49 -9.69
C TRP A 126 3.65 -2.23 -10.44
N SER A 127 3.91 -1.04 -9.87
CA SER A 127 3.63 0.22 -10.56
C SER A 127 4.42 0.34 -11.88
N LYS A 128 5.70 0.00 -11.86
CA LYS A 128 6.54 -0.02 -13.06
C LYS A 128 6.06 -1.08 -14.05
N TYR A 129 5.78 -2.29 -13.56
CA TYR A 129 5.30 -3.40 -14.36
C TYR A 129 4.01 -3.03 -15.11
N PHE A 130 2.99 -2.57 -14.39
CA PHE A 130 1.73 -2.14 -15.02
C PHE A 130 1.91 -0.99 -16.01
N THR A 131 2.84 -0.08 -15.74
CA THR A 131 3.12 1.04 -16.65
C THR A 131 3.79 0.59 -17.95
N MET A 132 4.68 -0.41 -17.87
CA MET A 132 5.47 -0.89 -19.00
C MET A 132 4.75 -1.95 -19.86
N TYR A 133 4.03 -2.85 -19.23
CA TYR A 133 3.54 -4.07 -19.88
C TYR A 133 2.02 -4.16 -20.01
N MET A 134 1.26 -3.33 -19.29
CA MET A 134 -0.19 -3.40 -19.32
C MET A 134 -0.85 -2.09 -19.78
N PRO A 135 -1.65 -2.10 -20.83
CA PRO A 135 -2.45 -0.96 -21.21
C PRO A 135 -3.39 -0.51 -20.08
N ARG A 136 -3.46 0.79 -19.86
CA ARG A 136 -4.23 1.39 -18.75
C ARG A 136 -5.71 0.95 -18.69
N ASN A 137 -6.34 0.73 -19.85
CA ASN A 137 -7.72 0.25 -19.92
C ASN A 137 -7.84 -1.19 -19.39
N LYS A 138 -6.85 -2.05 -19.65
CA LYS A 138 -6.83 -3.43 -19.16
C LYS A 138 -6.61 -3.47 -17.65
N ALA A 139 -5.67 -2.69 -17.13
CA ALA A 139 -5.47 -2.56 -15.69
C ALA A 139 -6.73 -2.05 -14.97
N LYS A 140 -7.44 -1.07 -15.54
CA LYS A 140 -8.71 -0.59 -15.00
C LYS A 140 -9.81 -1.66 -15.03
N HIS A 141 -9.87 -2.44 -16.12
CA HIS A 141 -10.84 -3.53 -16.23
C HIS A 141 -10.57 -4.62 -15.19
N LEU A 142 -9.32 -5.06 -15.06
CA LEU A 142 -8.90 -6.03 -14.05
C LEU A 142 -9.28 -5.57 -12.63
N ARG A 143 -9.03 -4.30 -12.29
CA ARG A 143 -9.45 -3.73 -11.01
C ARG A 143 -10.95 -3.84 -10.76
N ASN A 144 -11.77 -3.69 -11.79
CA ASN A 144 -13.22 -3.76 -11.66
C ASN A 144 -13.74 -5.22 -11.54
N VAL A 145 -12.97 -6.17 -12.06
CA VAL A 145 -13.29 -7.62 -11.99
C VAL A 145 -12.91 -8.22 -10.63
N ILE A 146 -11.85 -7.73 -9.97
CA ILE A 146 -11.39 -8.27 -8.69
C ILE A 146 -12.54 -8.40 -7.65
N PRO A 147 -13.42 -7.41 -7.44
CA PRO A 147 -14.52 -7.53 -6.49
C PRO A 147 -15.62 -8.53 -6.91
N MET A 148 -15.64 -9.00 -8.14
CA MET A 148 -16.63 -9.95 -8.63
C MET A 148 -16.35 -11.41 -8.22
N GLY A 149 -15.16 -11.65 -7.66
CA GLY A 149 -14.74 -12.95 -7.13
C GLY A 149 -13.70 -13.66 -7.98
N THR A 150 -13.16 -14.74 -7.39
CA THR A 150 -12.00 -15.46 -7.93
C THR A 150 -12.28 -16.03 -9.32
N ASN A 151 -13.45 -16.62 -9.55
CA ASN A 151 -13.79 -17.24 -10.84
C ASN A 151 -13.80 -16.21 -12.00
N GLU A 152 -14.33 -15.02 -11.78
CA GLU A 152 -14.36 -13.98 -12.80
C GLU A 152 -12.96 -13.40 -13.02
N LEU A 153 -12.18 -13.26 -11.93
CA LEU A 153 -10.80 -12.83 -12.01
C LEU A 153 -9.94 -13.83 -12.83
N GLU A 154 -10.05 -15.12 -12.59
CA GLU A 154 -9.33 -16.16 -13.34
C GLU A 154 -9.70 -16.17 -14.83
N LYS A 155 -10.97 -15.98 -15.16
CA LYS A 155 -11.40 -15.85 -16.57
C LYS A 155 -10.76 -14.64 -17.24
N GLU A 156 -10.75 -13.50 -16.57
CA GLU A 156 -10.15 -12.27 -17.12
C GLU A 156 -8.63 -12.41 -17.26
N ILE A 157 -7.95 -13.01 -16.28
CA ILE A 157 -6.51 -13.31 -16.36
C ILE A 157 -6.24 -14.20 -17.56
N SER A 158 -6.96 -15.32 -17.70
CA SER A 158 -6.80 -16.24 -18.84
C SER A 158 -7.06 -15.56 -20.19
N PHE A 159 -8.04 -14.63 -20.23
CA PHE A 159 -8.29 -13.84 -21.43
C PHE A 159 -7.11 -12.89 -21.73
N LEU A 160 -6.54 -12.23 -20.73
CA LEU A 160 -5.39 -11.35 -20.89
C LEU A 160 -4.16 -12.13 -21.35
N GLU A 161 -3.93 -13.31 -20.79
CA GLU A 161 -2.84 -14.21 -21.20
C GLU A 161 -2.96 -14.66 -22.65
N SER A 162 -4.18 -15.01 -23.09
CA SER A 162 -4.45 -15.36 -24.49
C SER A 162 -4.16 -14.23 -25.48
N ARG A 163 -4.10 -13.00 -24.98
CA ARG A 163 -3.77 -11.79 -25.72
C ARG A 163 -2.29 -11.38 -25.62
N GLY A 164 -1.47 -12.22 -25.00
CA GLY A 164 -0.02 -12.00 -24.87
C GLY A 164 0.42 -11.24 -23.62
N TYR A 165 -0.48 -11.05 -22.65
CA TYR A 165 -0.13 -10.48 -21.34
C TYR A 165 0.20 -11.61 -20.34
N THR A 166 1.21 -12.41 -20.68
CA THR A 166 1.50 -13.71 -20.06
C THR A 166 2.20 -13.63 -18.69
N GLU A 167 2.71 -12.48 -18.29
CA GLU A 167 3.51 -12.34 -17.07
C GLU A 167 2.68 -12.08 -15.81
N LEU A 168 1.34 -12.11 -15.90
CA LEU A 168 0.48 -11.85 -14.73
C LEU A 168 0.49 -12.99 -13.72
N THR A 169 0.73 -14.23 -14.17
CA THR A 169 0.70 -15.43 -13.34
C THR A 169 2.08 -15.87 -12.86
N ASP A 170 3.14 -15.61 -13.63
CA ASP A 170 4.50 -16.06 -13.29
C ASP A 170 5.08 -15.40 -12.02
N HIS A 171 4.46 -14.31 -11.55
CA HIS A 171 4.92 -13.56 -10.37
C HIS A 171 4.04 -13.75 -9.13
N SER A 172 3.06 -14.64 -9.16
CA SER A 172 2.22 -14.96 -7.99
C SER A 172 2.94 -15.74 -6.89
N GLY A 173 4.18 -16.15 -7.13
CA GLY A 173 5.01 -16.99 -6.24
C GLY A 173 6.23 -16.28 -5.62
N MET A 174 6.37 -14.96 -5.77
CA MET A 174 7.45 -14.20 -5.10
C MET A 174 6.91 -13.19 -4.10
#